data_50567892e13ae49af7a8bf337c312684
#
_entry.id   50567892e13ae49af7a8bf337c312684
#
_cell.length_a   1.000
_cell.length_b   1.000
_cell.length_c   1.000
_cell.angle_alpha   90.00
_cell.angle_beta   90.00
_cell.angle_gamma   90.00
#
_symmetry.space_group_name_H-M   'P 1'
#
loop_
_entity.id
_entity.type
_entity.pdbx_description
1 polymer ?
#
loop_
_entity_poly.entity_id
_entity_poly.type
_entity_poly.pdbx_seq_one_letter_code
_entity_poly.pdbx_strand_id
1 'polypeptide(L)'
;MNMKDSNMTMTLRALEPEDLDFLYSIENETDMWVVGCTNVPYSYYTLQQYILNSTNDIYADKQMRLVILDENNKPIGLLDLFNFEPRHLRAEMGIAVKKTAQNQGYGQNAVKLAIKYAKNILHLHQICALVDLDNIPSMKLFLNSGFKHNATLKHWLYDGNTFHDVAVMQFFL
;
A
#
# COMPACT_ATOMS: atom_id res chain seq x y z
N MET A 1 -11.39 -12.31 -2.08
CA MET A 1 -11.19 -12.59 -0.63
C MET A 1 -11.41 -11.31 0.13
N ASN A 2 -12.29 -11.30 1.12
CA ASN A 2 -12.55 -10.12 1.95
C ASN A 2 -11.88 -10.30 3.30
N MET A 3 -10.97 -9.41 3.66
CA MET A 3 -10.33 -9.40 4.97
C MET A 3 -11.06 -8.39 5.86
N LYS A 4 -11.71 -8.89 6.91
CA LYS A 4 -12.43 -8.07 7.90
C LYS A 4 -12.08 -8.57 9.30
N ASP A 5 -11.82 -7.66 10.21
CA ASP A 5 -11.79 -7.95 11.64
C ASP A 5 -13.12 -7.51 12.24
N SER A 6 -13.71 -8.35 13.08
CA SER A 6 -15.02 -8.08 13.72
C SER A 6 -15.06 -6.78 14.52
N ASN A 7 -13.91 -6.27 14.90
CA ASN A 7 -13.75 -5.03 15.66
C ASN A 7 -13.40 -3.81 14.81
N MET A 8 -13.34 -3.96 13.47
CA MET A 8 -12.97 -2.88 12.56
C MET A 8 -14.14 -2.51 11.66
N THR A 9 -14.33 -1.20 11.47
CA THR A 9 -15.37 -0.62 10.61
C THR A 9 -14.97 -0.54 9.14
N MET A 10 -13.89 -1.26 8.72
CA MET A 10 -13.36 -1.25 7.37
C MET A 10 -13.06 -2.66 6.86
N THR A 11 -12.93 -2.80 5.55
CA THR A 11 -12.64 -4.09 4.90
C THR A 11 -11.52 -3.91 3.87
N LEU A 12 -10.66 -4.92 3.71
CA LEU A 12 -9.76 -5.06 2.57
C LEU A 12 -10.29 -6.14 1.64
N ARG A 13 -10.31 -5.87 0.33
CA ARG A 13 -10.63 -6.86 -0.69
C ARG A 13 -9.72 -6.73 -1.91
N ALA A 14 -9.71 -7.74 -2.75
CA ALA A 14 -9.05 -7.67 -4.04
C ALA A 14 -9.65 -6.54 -4.91
N LEU A 15 -8.84 -6.05 -5.84
CA LEU A 15 -9.27 -5.11 -6.88
C LEU A 15 -10.19 -5.85 -7.86
N GLU A 16 -11.31 -5.23 -8.22
CA GLU A 16 -12.31 -5.75 -9.14
C GLU A 16 -12.45 -4.83 -10.36
N PRO A 17 -13.00 -5.32 -11.50
CA PRO A 17 -13.19 -4.48 -12.69
C PRO A 17 -13.99 -3.19 -12.43
N GLU A 18 -14.94 -3.23 -11.51
CA GLU A 18 -15.79 -2.11 -11.13
C GLU A 18 -15.03 -0.99 -10.41
N ASP A 19 -13.82 -1.28 -9.94
CA ASP A 19 -12.97 -0.27 -9.27
C ASP A 19 -12.19 0.61 -10.24
N LEU A 20 -12.35 0.45 -11.54
CA LEU A 20 -11.55 1.15 -12.54
C LEU A 20 -11.63 2.68 -12.39
N ASP A 21 -12.83 3.23 -12.17
CA ASP A 21 -13.02 4.67 -11.94
C ASP A 21 -12.31 5.15 -10.67
N PHE A 22 -12.40 4.36 -9.61
CA PHE A 22 -11.71 4.65 -8.35
C PHE A 22 -10.19 4.59 -8.55
N LEU A 23 -9.69 3.53 -9.18
CA LEU A 23 -8.27 3.34 -9.46
C LEU A 23 -7.73 4.49 -10.31
N TYR A 24 -8.46 4.88 -11.37
CA TYR A 24 -8.10 6.01 -12.23
C TYR A 24 -8.02 7.32 -11.42
N SER A 25 -8.98 7.54 -10.50
CA SER A 25 -9.00 8.75 -9.69
C SER A 25 -7.83 8.83 -8.71
N ILE A 26 -7.46 7.73 -8.04
CA ILE A 26 -6.43 7.72 -7.00
C ILE A 26 -5.01 7.70 -7.58
N GLU A 27 -4.78 6.94 -8.66
CA GLU A 27 -3.47 6.84 -9.31
C GLU A 27 -3.08 8.12 -10.06
N ASN A 28 -4.05 8.94 -10.44
CA ASN A 28 -3.82 10.21 -11.13
C ASN A 28 -3.91 11.44 -10.20
N GLU A 29 -4.06 11.25 -8.88
CA GLU A 29 -3.89 12.34 -7.92
C GLU A 29 -2.42 12.76 -7.88
N THR A 30 -2.10 13.96 -8.38
CA THR A 30 -0.72 14.46 -8.50
C THR A 30 0.02 14.53 -7.17
N ASP A 31 -0.69 14.76 -6.07
CA ASP A 31 -0.10 14.74 -4.72
C ASP A 31 0.39 13.34 -4.29
N MET A 32 -0.15 12.30 -4.92
CA MET A 32 0.28 10.92 -4.68
C MET A 32 1.54 10.56 -5.49
N TRP A 33 1.83 11.30 -6.55
CA TRP A 33 3.00 11.05 -7.41
C TRP A 33 4.33 11.31 -6.70
N VAL A 34 4.35 12.27 -5.78
CA VAL A 34 5.54 12.59 -4.96
C VAL A 34 5.95 11.41 -4.08
N VAL A 35 4.98 10.57 -3.70
CA VAL A 35 5.19 9.38 -2.84
C VAL A 35 5.29 8.10 -3.66
N GLY A 36 4.83 8.12 -4.92
CA GLY A 36 4.87 6.99 -5.85
C GLY A 36 6.06 7.05 -6.80
N CYS A 37 6.19 6.00 -7.62
CA CYS A 37 7.24 5.94 -8.65
C CYS A 37 6.76 6.45 -10.02
N THR A 38 5.61 7.13 -10.09
CA THR A 38 4.97 7.53 -11.35
C THR A 38 5.19 9.01 -11.63
N ASN A 39 5.63 9.31 -12.85
CA ASN A 39 5.85 10.69 -13.34
C ASN A 39 4.94 11.04 -14.52
N VAL A 40 4.06 10.12 -14.92
CA VAL A 40 3.13 10.32 -16.03
C VAL A 40 1.74 9.82 -15.63
N PRO A 41 0.67 10.47 -16.10
CA PRO A 41 -0.69 10.02 -15.81
C PRO A 41 -0.97 8.66 -16.45
N TYR A 42 -1.64 7.80 -15.73
CA TYR A 42 -2.15 6.55 -16.28
C TYR A 42 -3.39 6.79 -17.14
N SER A 43 -3.42 6.18 -18.33
CA SER A 43 -4.64 6.15 -19.14
C SER A 43 -5.64 5.16 -18.54
N TYR A 44 -6.93 5.39 -18.82
CA TYR A 44 -8.00 4.45 -18.48
C TYR A 44 -7.73 3.05 -19.03
N TYR A 45 -7.26 2.99 -20.29
CA TYR A 45 -6.90 1.73 -20.94
C TYR A 45 -5.79 0.98 -20.19
N THR A 46 -4.73 1.69 -19.78
CA THR A 46 -3.61 1.07 -19.04
C THR A 46 -4.09 0.45 -17.72
N LEU A 47 -4.92 1.17 -16.97
CA LEU A 47 -5.45 0.67 -15.70
C LEU A 47 -6.46 -0.47 -15.89
N GLN A 48 -7.28 -0.41 -16.95
CA GLN A 48 -8.15 -1.52 -17.32
C GLN A 48 -7.34 -2.78 -17.64
N GLN A 49 -6.27 -2.67 -18.45
CA GLN A 49 -5.40 -3.80 -18.74
C GLN A 49 -4.69 -4.32 -17.50
N TYR A 50 -4.28 -3.44 -16.57
CA TYR A 50 -3.70 -3.85 -15.30
C TYR A 50 -4.68 -4.74 -14.49
N ILE A 51 -5.94 -4.34 -14.38
CA ILE A 51 -6.96 -5.13 -13.68
C ILE A 51 -7.20 -6.47 -14.39
N LEU A 52 -7.37 -6.45 -15.71
CA LEU A 52 -7.69 -7.66 -16.51
C LEU A 52 -6.55 -8.67 -16.54
N ASN A 53 -5.30 -8.23 -16.47
CA ASN A 53 -4.12 -9.10 -16.53
C ASN A 53 -3.64 -9.55 -15.14
N SER A 54 -4.22 -9.04 -14.05
CA SER A 54 -3.91 -9.52 -12.71
C SER A 54 -4.38 -10.96 -12.56
N THR A 55 -3.47 -11.84 -12.13
CA THR A 55 -3.84 -13.24 -11.83
C THR A 55 -4.45 -13.38 -10.44
N ASN A 56 -4.36 -12.34 -9.60
CA ASN A 56 -4.68 -12.38 -8.17
C ASN A 56 -3.90 -13.46 -7.40
N ASP A 57 -2.77 -13.89 -7.95
CA ASP A 57 -1.82 -14.80 -7.32
C ASP A 57 -0.51 -14.06 -7.02
N ILE A 58 -0.25 -13.78 -5.76
CA ILE A 58 0.96 -13.08 -5.31
C ILE A 58 2.25 -13.81 -5.69
N TYR A 59 2.22 -15.13 -5.87
CA TYR A 59 3.37 -15.92 -6.30
C TYR A 59 3.69 -15.72 -7.78
N ALA A 60 2.67 -15.54 -8.61
CA ALA A 60 2.82 -15.26 -10.03
C ALA A 60 3.13 -13.78 -10.27
N ASP A 61 2.31 -12.88 -9.73
CA ASP A 61 2.38 -11.45 -9.99
C ASP A 61 3.48 -10.74 -9.19
N LYS A 62 4.05 -11.39 -8.16
CA LYS A 62 5.00 -10.84 -7.17
C LYS A 62 4.46 -9.62 -6.43
N GLN A 63 3.16 -9.40 -6.52
CA GLN A 63 2.43 -8.32 -5.88
C GLN A 63 0.98 -8.70 -5.61
N MET A 64 0.36 -8.01 -4.68
CA MET A 64 -1.06 -8.07 -4.39
C MET A 64 -1.55 -6.67 -4.08
N ARG A 65 -2.57 -6.20 -4.80
CA ARG A 65 -3.21 -4.90 -4.57
C ARG A 65 -4.58 -5.10 -3.95
N LEU A 66 -4.83 -4.40 -2.87
CA LEU A 66 -6.08 -4.45 -2.12
C LEU A 66 -6.74 -3.07 -2.08
N VAL A 67 -8.06 -3.07 -2.23
CA VAL A 67 -8.89 -1.88 -2.03
C VAL A 67 -9.29 -1.77 -0.57
N ILE A 68 -9.10 -0.59 0.01
CA ILE A 68 -9.58 -0.25 1.34
C ILE A 68 -11.01 0.29 1.22
N LEU A 69 -11.95 -0.35 1.89
CA LEU A 69 -13.34 0.07 1.94
C LEU A 69 -13.68 0.63 3.32
N ASP A 70 -14.46 1.70 3.37
CA ASP A 70 -15.07 2.20 4.60
C ASP A 70 -16.24 1.32 5.08
N GLU A 71 -16.90 1.72 6.16
CA GLU A 71 -18.06 1.04 6.74
C GLU A 71 -19.28 0.96 5.79
N ASN A 72 -19.35 1.82 4.79
CA ASN A 72 -20.39 1.86 3.77
C ASN A 72 -20.01 1.09 2.49
N ASN A 73 -18.91 0.32 2.53
CA ASN A 73 -18.30 -0.36 1.38
C ASN A 73 -17.83 0.57 0.26
N LYS A 74 -17.53 1.83 0.56
CA LYS A 74 -17.01 2.79 -0.41
C LYS A 74 -15.49 2.68 -0.49
N PRO A 75 -14.88 2.63 -1.68
CA PRO A 75 -13.44 2.64 -1.85
C PRO A 75 -12.83 3.98 -1.39
N ILE A 76 -11.88 3.91 -0.47
CA ILE A 76 -11.21 5.06 0.15
C ILE A 76 -9.69 5.03 0.06
N GLY A 77 -9.11 3.92 -0.39
CA GLY A 77 -7.65 3.78 -0.47
C GLY A 77 -7.22 2.47 -1.11
N LEU A 78 -5.91 2.32 -1.26
CA LEU A 78 -5.23 1.13 -1.75
C LEU A 78 -4.17 0.70 -0.76
N LEU A 79 -3.96 -0.61 -0.63
CA LEU A 79 -2.84 -1.19 0.10
C LEU A 79 -2.20 -2.25 -0.80
N ASP A 80 -0.90 -2.13 -0.99
CA ASP A 80 -0.12 -3.03 -1.82
C ASP A 80 0.86 -3.84 -0.95
N LEU A 81 0.97 -5.14 -1.24
CA LEU A 81 2.15 -5.94 -0.96
C LEU A 81 2.83 -6.21 -2.29
N PHE A 82 4.08 -5.79 -2.45
CA PHE A 82 4.83 -5.90 -3.70
C PHE A 82 6.28 -6.32 -3.42
N ASN A 83 7.08 -6.52 -4.45
CA ASN A 83 8.42 -7.08 -4.31
C ASN A 83 8.41 -8.34 -3.42
N PHE A 84 7.35 -9.17 -3.62
CA PHE A 84 7.16 -10.40 -2.87
C PHE A 84 8.26 -11.41 -3.23
N GLU A 85 9.04 -11.78 -2.22
CA GLU A 85 10.15 -12.70 -2.36
C GLU A 85 9.91 -13.96 -1.50
N PRO A 86 9.29 -15.00 -2.07
CA PRO A 86 8.90 -16.17 -1.31
C PRO A 86 10.09 -16.96 -0.73
N ARG A 87 11.24 -16.94 -1.40
CA ARG A 87 12.44 -17.59 -0.91
C ARG A 87 12.93 -16.97 0.39
N HIS A 88 12.78 -15.66 0.53
CA HIS A 88 13.24 -14.89 1.70
C HIS A 88 12.10 -14.54 2.65
N LEU A 89 10.88 -15.02 2.38
CA LEU A 89 9.67 -14.80 3.18
C LEU A 89 9.46 -13.33 3.52
N ARG A 90 9.59 -12.45 2.52
CA ARG A 90 9.45 -11.00 2.69
C ARG A 90 8.64 -10.36 1.57
N ALA A 91 8.05 -9.22 1.87
CA ALA A 91 7.42 -8.32 0.91
C ALA A 91 7.63 -6.86 1.32
N GLU A 92 7.41 -5.94 0.39
CA GLU A 92 7.27 -4.52 0.69
C GLU A 92 5.80 -4.15 0.79
N MET A 93 5.49 -3.13 1.60
CA MET A 93 4.14 -2.61 1.78
C MET A 93 4.07 -1.15 1.40
N GLY A 94 3.10 -0.82 0.57
CA GLY A 94 2.68 0.55 0.26
C GLY A 94 1.22 0.76 0.64
N ILE A 95 0.87 1.99 1.00
CA ILE A 95 -0.51 2.35 1.32
C ILE A 95 -0.82 3.77 0.86
N ALA A 96 -1.96 3.95 0.24
CA ALA A 96 -2.50 5.23 -0.18
C ALA A 96 -3.95 5.35 0.30
N VAL A 97 -4.28 6.43 1.01
CA VAL A 97 -5.64 6.72 1.48
C VAL A 97 -6.05 8.09 0.98
N LYS A 98 -7.24 8.20 0.37
CA LYS A 98 -7.79 9.48 -0.10
C LYS A 98 -7.77 10.52 1.02
N LYS A 99 -7.46 11.78 0.69
CA LYS A 99 -7.39 12.90 1.66
C LYS A 99 -8.63 13.01 2.54
N THR A 100 -9.81 12.75 1.96
CA THR A 100 -11.10 12.79 2.66
C THR A 100 -11.28 11.71 3.73
N ALA A 101 -10.48 10.64 3.67
CA ALA A 101 -10.53 9.51 4.61
C ALA A 101 -9.30 9.40 5.52
N GLN A 102 -8.35 10.34 5.38
CA GLN A 102 -7.16 10.37 6.25
C GLN A 102 -7.52 10.81 7.68
N ASN A 103 -6.64 10.49 8.63
CA ASN A 103 -6.77 10.80 10.07
C ASN A 103 -7.99 10.21 10.78
N GLN A 104 -8.64 9.20 10.17
CA GLN A 104 -9.81 8.49 10.73
C GLN A 104 -9.47 7.05 11.17
N GLY A 105 -8.19 6.68 11.18
CA GLY A 105 -7.73 5.35 11.59
C GLY A 105 -7.75 4.28 10.51
N TYR A 106 -8.33 4.54 9.34
CA TYR A 106 -8.43 3.55 8.24
C TYR A 106 -7.07 3.00 7.81
N GLY A 107 -6.07 3.87 7.61
CA GLY A 107 -4.73 3.45 7.22
C GLY A 107 -4.10 2.50 8.24
N GLN A 108 -4.20 2.81 9.53
CA GLN A 108 -3.64 1.96 10.59
C GLN A 108 -4.35 0.60 10.67
N ASN A 109 -5.67 0.59 10.52
CA ASN A 109 -6.45 -0.64 10.51
C ASN A 109 -6.14 -1.50 9.27
N ALA A 110 -5.98 -0.87 8.10
CA ALA A 110 -5.59 -1.55 6.87
C ALA A 110 -4.20 -2.23 7.01
N VAL A 111 -3.22 -1.50 7.55
CA VAL A 111 -1.88 -2.06 7.81
C VAL A 111 -1.95 -3.24 8.79
N LYS A 112 -2.72 -3.14 9.88
CA LYS A 112 -2.90 -4.25 10.84
C LYS A 112 -3.53 -5.49 10.20
N LEU A 113 -4.55 -5.32 9.35
CA LEU A 113 -5.15 -6.44 8.62
C LEU A 113 -4.17 -7.09 7.65
N ALA A 114 -3.40 -6.29 6.91
CA ALA A 114 -2.40 -6.79 5.99
C ALA A 114 -1.26 -7.53 6.72
N ILE A 115 -0.81 -7.05 7.88
CA ILE A 115 0.15 -7.75 8.74
C ILE A 115 -0.41 -9.12 9.16
N LYS A 116 -1.67 -9.16 9.62
CA LYS A 116 -2.32 -10.42 10.02
C LYS A 116 -2.43 -11.41 8.86
N TYR A 117 -2.73 -10.92 7.66
CA TYR A 117 -2.77 -11.72 6.44
C TYR A 117 -1.37 -12.25 6.07
N ALA A 118 -0.38 -11.38 6.05
CA ALA A 118 1.01 -11.73 5.73
C ALA A 118 1.55 -12.80 6.68
N LYS A 119 1.23 -12.71 7.97
CA LYS A 119 1.61 -13.70 8.98
C LYS A 119 0.90 -15.04 8.80
N ASN A 120 -0.43 -15.02 8.73
CA ASN A 120 -1.24 -16.24 8.89
C ASN A 120 -1.49 -16.97 7.58
N ILE A 121 -1.43 -16.28 6.45
CA ILE A 121 -1.74 -16.84 5.12
C ILE A 121 -0.49 -16.93 4.25
N LEU A 122 0.31 -15.87 4.17
CA LEU A 122 1.51 -15.86 3.36
C LEU A 122 2.75 -16.41 4.09
N HIS A 123 2.65 -16.56 5.43
CA HIS A 123 3.73 -17.05 6.29
C HIS A 123 5.04 -16.28 6.11
N LEU A 124 4.93 -14.97 5.90
CA LEU A 124 6.11 -14.12 5.76
C LEU A 124 6.88 -14.03 7.09
N HIS A 125 8.17 -13.82 6.99
CA HIS A 125 9.02 -13.51 8.13
C HIS A 125 9.05 -12.02 8.44
N GLN A 126 8.99 -11.17 7.38
CA GLN A 126 9.03 -9.72 7.55
C GLN A 126 8.29 -8.99 6.43
N ILE A 127 7.86 -7.79 6.78
CA ILE A 127 7.38 -6.78 5.83
C ILE A 127 8.28 -5.55 5.99
N CYS A 128 8.65 -4.90 4.88
CA CYS A 128 9.29 -3.61 4.93
C CYS A 128 8.44 -2.55 4.20
N ALA A 129 8.71 -1.28 4.51
CA ALA A 129 8.17 -0.14 3.80
C ALA A 129 9.29 0.89 3.63
N LEU A 130 9.36 1.48 2.46
CA LEU A 130 10.26 2.59 2.16
C LEU A 130 9.45 3.89 2.27
N VAL A 131 9.80 4.74 3.22
CA VAL A 131 9.03 5.94 3.55
C VAL A 131 9.93 7.16 3.47
N ASP A 132 9.54 8.14 2.66
CA ASP A 132 10.21 9.46 2.66
C ASP A 132 10.23 10.02 4.09
N LEU A 133 11.39 10.45 4.56
CA LEU A 133 11.53 11.00 5.90
C LEU A 133 10.70 12.27 6.12
N ASP A 134 10.41 13.01 5.06
CA ASP A 134 9.58 14.22 5.10
C ASP A 134 8.08 13.89 5.06
N ASN A 135 7.70 12.64 4.74
CA ASN A 135 6.32 12.17 4.82
C ASN A 135 5.95 11.79 6.27
N ILE A 136 5.81 12.81 7.11
CA ILE A 136 5.50 12.63 8.54
C ILE A 136 4.24 11.81 8.81
N PRO A 137 3.12 11.96 8.04
CA PRO A 137 1.94 11.10 8.22
C PRO A 137 2.24 9.62 8.01
N SER A 138 2.98 9.27 6.94
CA SER A 138 3.35 7.88 6.66
C SER A 138 4.32 7.32 7.70
N MET A 139 5.32 8.10 8.10
CA MET A 139 6.24 7.72 9.19
C MET A 139 5.48 7.39 10.47
N LYS A 140 4.55 8.24 10.89
CA LYS A 140 3.70 8.01 12.07
C LYS A 140 2.82 6.76 11.91
N LEU A 141 2.24 6.57 10.73
CA LEU A 141 1.40 5.41 10.44
C LEU A 141 2.15 4.09 10.67
N PHE A 142 3.34 3.96 10.06
CA PHE A 142 4.12 2.72 10.16
C PHE A 142 4.68 2.52 11.58
N LEU A 143 5.20 3.58 12.23
CA LEU A 143 5.66 3.49 13.63
C LEU A 143 4.53 3.05 14.57
N ASN A 144 3.36 3.66 14.47
CA ASN A 144 2.18 3.31 15.29
C ASN A 144 1.62 1.91 14.97
N SER A 145 1.96 1.36 13.81
CA SER A 145 1.62 -0.02 13.42
C SER A 145 2.66 -1.05 13.86
N GLY A 146 3.74 -0.61 14.54
CA GLY A 146 4.77 -1.46 15.11
C GLY A 146 6.01 -1.68 14.23
N PHE A 147 6.10 -1.01 13.09
CA PHE A 147 7.33 -1.00 12.29
C PHE A 147 8.44 -0.25 13.02
N LYS A 148 9.68 -0.64 12.76
CA LYS A 148 10.88 0.02 13.29
C LYS A 148 11.66 0.64 12.13
N HIS A 149 12.15 1.86 12.33
CA HIS A 149 13.09 2.52 11.43
C HIS A 149 14.48 1.91 11.65
N ASN A 150 14.93 1.03 10.76
CA ASN A 150 16.16 0.27 10.93
C ASN A 150 17.34 0.80 10.09
N ALA A 151 17.06 1.53 9.01
CA ALA A 151 18.09 2.14 8.17
C ALA A 151 17.55 3.37 7.45
N THR A 152 18.47 4.19 6.92
CA THR A 152 18.15 5.33 6.06
C THR A 152 18.91 5.19 4.74
N LEU A 153 18.20 5.28 3.63
CA LEU A 153 18.76 5.37 2.29
C LEU A 153 18.91 6.85 1.93
N LYS A 154 20.14 7.28 1.71
CA LYS A 154 20.44 8.69 1.42
C LYS A 154 20.16 9.01 -0.04
N HIS A 155 19.56 10.21 -0.29
CA HIS A 155 19.30 10.75 -1.62
C HIS A 155 18.57 9.74 -2.53
N TRP A 156 17.57 9.05 -1.97
CA TRP A 156 16.92 7.91 -2.62
C TRP A 156 15.78 8.32 -3.55
N LEU A 157 15.01 9.34 -3.18
CA LEU A 157 13.94 9.89 -3.98
C LEU A 157 14.34 11.23 -4.57
N TYR A 158 13.82 11.54 -5.74
CA TYR A 158 14.00 12.82 -6.41
C TYR A 158 12.61 13.40 -6.77
N ASP A 159 12.31 14.59 -6.27
CA ASP A 159 11.01 15.25 -6.47
C ASP A 159 10.96 16.18 -7.69
N GLY A 160 12.02 16.21 -8.50
CA GLY A 160 12.22 17.15 -9.61
C GLY A 160 13.09 18.36 -9.26
N ASN A 161 13.40 18.55 -7.99
CA ASN A 161 14.12 19.70 -7.46
C ASN A 161 15.26 19.30 -6.53
N THR A 162 14.99 18.38 -5.60
CA THR A 162 15.93 17.94 -4.58
C THR A 162 15.84 16.44 -4.33
N PHE A 163 16.87 15.90 -3.70
CA PHE A 163 16.89 14.50 -3.28
C PHE A 163 16.43 14.37 -1.83
N HIS A 164 15.60 13.37 -1.56
CA HIS A 164 15.07 13.04 -0.25
C HIS A 164 15.63 11.72 0.25
N ASP A 165 15.82 11.64 1.55
CA ASP A 165 16.23 10.44 2.24
C ASP A 165 15.01 9.57 2.55
N VAL A 166 15.17 8.24 2.52
CA VAL A 166 14.11 7.28 2.80
C VAL A 166 14.42 6.46 4.02
N ALA A 167 13.45 6.35 4.93
CA ALA A 167 13.49 5.39 6.02
C ALA A 167 13.17 3.99 5.52
N VAL A 168 14.00 3.02 5.86
CA VAL A 168 13.70 1.59 5.73
C VAL A 168 12.98 1.16 7.01
N MET A 169 11.67 1.00 6.91
CA MET A 169 10.81 0.58 8.01
C MET A 169 10.61 -0.93 7.93
N GLN A 170 10.85 -1.67 9.04
CA GLN A 170 10.69 -3.12 9.07
C GLN A 170 9.75 -3.57 10.18
N PHE A 171 8.95 -4.58 9.87
CA PHE A 171 8.10 -5.30 10.83
C PHE A 171 8.41 -6.80 10.71
N PHE A 172 8.83 -7.42 11.82
CA PHE A 172 9.03 -8.87 11.91
C PHE A 172 7.75 -9.54 12.42
N LEU A 173 7.28 -10.59 11.72
CA LEU A 173 5.99 -11.26 11.88
C LEU A 173 6.00 -12.41 12.90
#